data_09307696d5628578126f28526e031ec9
#
_entry.id   09307696d5628578126f28526e031ec9
#
_cell.length_a   1.000
_cell.length_b   1.000
_cell.length_c   1.000
_cell.angle_alpha   90.00
_cell.angle_beta   90.00
_cell.angle_gamma   90.00
#
_symmetry.space_group_name_H-M   'P 1'
#
loop_
_entity.id
_entity.type
_entity.pdbx_description
1 polymer ?
#
loop_
_entity_poly.entity_id
_entity_poly.type
_entity_poly.pdbx_seq_one_letter_code
_entity_poly.pdbx_strand_id
1 'polypeptide(L)'
;MKTIHRDGWLIEAGPNSALETTPLLRQLSADVGIENEIMYANEAADNRYILRAGNLHPLPMKPGLFLTSRLWSLGGKLRLLKEPFVGRSSKEETIAEFVSRRLGNEFLDYAINPFVAGVYAGNPEQLSVQAAFPKLYALEKNYGGLMKGQILGARERKKRAEKAKDRSRLFSYKNGMQSLPDAIAKKLDGSVRLNVNVESIASISQNGNISSKGFKIAGSQNGSEFIIEANAVILAVPSEIAAAMIRTLDAPLASSLKNIYYPPVTEVYLGFARADIGRALDGFGFLVPAREKRNILGTIWSSVIFPGRTPSGHAALTSFVGGSRQPELASLDDTALIDLVVRELKSIMNIKGIPAFSHISRWERAIPQYHLGHLSIVKQMEQFEDRFAGLFLSGNYRGGIAVGDCVINSELTAQRAIKHLANIGTEITA
;
A
#
# COMPACT_ATOMS: atom_id res chain seq x y z
N MET A 1 -2.61 4.16 10.60
CA MET A 1 -1.21 3.96 11.05
C MET A 1 -1.24 3.79 12.56
N LYS A 2 -0.52 2.81 13.08
CA LYS A 2 -0.43 2.59 14.52
C LYS A 2 1.00 2.16 14.85
N THR A 3 1.62 2.85 15.82
CA THR A 3 2.95 2.53 16.35
C THR A 3 2.81 2.15 17.82
N ILE A 4 3.49 1.11 18.24
CA ILE A 4 3.45 0.61 19.63
C ILE A 4 4.85 0.70 20.21
N HIS A 5 4.98 1.33 21.39
CA HIS A 5 6.20 1.37 22.17
C HIS A 5 6.06 0.44 23.37
N ARG A 6 6.90 -0.58 23.47
CA ARG A 6 6.88 -1.53 24.58
C ARG A 6 8.29 -2.06 24.87
N ASP A 7 8.74 -1.89 26.11
CA ASP A 7 10.01 -2.43 26.62
C ASP A 7 11.24 -2.09 25.75
N GLY A 8 11.29 -0.87 25.23
CA GLY A 8 12.36 -0.38 24.34
C GLY A 8 12.22 -0.84 22.87
N TRP A 9 11.16 -1.56 22.53
CA TRP A 9 10.83 -1.93 21.14
C TRP A 9 9.83 -0.95 20.54
N LEU A 10 10.10 -0.51 19.31
CA LEU A 10 9.16 0.25 18.50
C LEU A 10 8.61 -0.65 17.40
N ILE A 11 7.30 -0.86 17.42
CA ILE A 11 6.58 -1.79 16.55
C ILE A 11 5.64 -0.99 15.66
N GLU A 12 5.76 -1.12 14.36
CA GLU A 12 4.76 -0.62 13.44
C GLU A 12 3.68 -1.69 13.23
N ALA A 13 2.43 -1.34 13.54
CA ALA A 13 1.29 -2.20 13.28
C ALA A 13 0.53 -1.65 12.07
N GLY A 14 1.11 -1.81 10.87
CA GLY A 14 0.59 -1.30 9.59
C GLY A 14 1.72 -0.82 8.69
N PRO A 15 1.64 0.37 8.06
CA PRO A 15 2.73 0.89 7.23
C PRO A 15 4.01 1.08 8.04
N ASN A 16 5.05 0.34 7.72
CA ASN A 16 6.34 0.43 8.40
C ASN A 16 7.13 1.70 8.02
N SER A 17 6.82 2.27 6.85
CA SER A 17 7.52 3.40 6.25
C SER A 17 6.74 3.97 5.08
N ALA A 18 7.16 5.12 4.56
CA ALA A 18 6.65 5.70 3.33
C ALA A 18 7.80 6.00 2.35
N LEU A 19 7.50 5.94 1.05
CA LEU A 19 8.41 6.39 0.00
C LEU A 19 8.12 7.85 -0.35
N GLU A 20 9.13 8.68 -0.39
CA GLU A 20 9.03 10.09 -0.79
C GLU A 20 8.88 10.19 -2.32
N THR A 21 7.75 9.68 -2.83
CA THR A 21 7.42 9.66 -4.28
C THR A 21 6.83 10.98 -4.76
N THR A 22 6.41 11.84 -3.83
CA THR A 22 5.80 13.14 -4.07
C THR A 22 6.29 14.15 -3.04
N PRO A 23 6.46 15.43 -3.41
CA PRO A 23 6.79 16.50 -2.46
C PRO A 23 5.65 16.74 -1.44
N LEU A 24 4.41 16.34 -1.74
CA LEU A 24 3.26 16.53 -0.86
C LEU A 24 3.42 15.84 0.51
N LEU A 25 4.10 14.70 0.58
CA LEU A 25 4.37 14.02 1.86
C LEU A 25 5.23 14.87 2.80
N ARG A 26 6.28 15.48 2.25
CA ARG A 26 7.16 16.36 3.00
C ARG A 26 6.46 17.67 3.36
N GLN A 27 5.71 18.24 2.40
CA GLN A 27 4.92 19.43 2.63
C GLN A 27 3.89 19.20 3.74
N LEU A 28 3.13 18.11 3.72
CA LEU A 28 2.20 17.76 4.78
C LEU A 28 2.89 17.64 6.14
N SER A 29 4.08 17.01 6.20
CA SER A 29 4.85 16.91 7.44
C SER A 29 5.30 18.27 7.97
N ALA A 30 5.65 19.22 7.07
CA ALA A 30 5.98 20.60 7.41
C ALA A 30 4.74 21.37 7.90
N ASP A 31 3.62 21.23 7.21
CA ASP A 31 2.35 21.93 7.53
C ASP A 31 1.81 21.54 8.91
N VAL A 32 2.04 20.27 9.33
CA VAL A 32 1.65 19.79 10.66
C VAL A 32 2.79 19.86 11.70
N GLY A 33 3.94 20.42 11.33
CA GLY A 33 5.04 20.75 12.26
C GLY A 33 5.94 19.58 12.67
N ILE A 34 5.98 18.47 11.91
CA ILE A 34 6.81 17.29 12.22
C ILE A 34 7.88 16.98 11.15
N GLU A 35 8.21 17.92 10.26
CA GLU A 35 9.23 17.71 9.23
C GLU A 35 10.59 17.30 9.85
N ASN A 36 10.94 17.87 10.99
CA ASN A 36 12.18 17.57 11.71
C ASN A 36 12.20 16.17 12.37
N GLU A 37 11.06 15.48 12.42
CA GLU A 37 10.95 14.10 12.89
C GLU A 37 11.16 13.08 11.79
N ILE A 38 11.24 13.50 10.53
CA ILE A 38 11.50 12.61 9.40
C ILE A 38 12.87 11.93 9.59
N MET A 39 12.85 10.61 9.56
CA MET A 39 14.01 9.76 9.62
C MET A 39 14.10 8.92 8.34
N TYR A 40 15.13 9.12 7.55
CA TYR A 40 15.35 8.34 6.34
C TYR A 40 15.94 6.97 6.67
N ALA A 41 15.62 5.99 5.83
CA ALA A 41 16.18 4.65 5.96
C ALA A 41 17.71 4.67 5.90
N ASN A 42 18.33 3.79 6.68
CA ASN A 42 19.77 3.60 6.70
C ASN A 42 20.25 3.04 5.35
N GLU A 43 21.34 3.55 4.81
CA GLU A 43 21.98 3.07 3.58
C GLU A 43 22.38 1.59 3.67
N ALA A 44 22.70 1.09 4.87
CA ALA A 44 22.93 -0.34 5.11
C ALA A 44 21.71 -1.22 4.78
N ALA A 45 20.52 -0.64 4.63
CA ALA A 45 19.29 -1.34 4.27
C ALA A 45 19.00 -1.35 2.75
N ASP A 46 19.94 -0.98 1.90
CA ASP A 46 19.72 -0.87 0.45
C ASP A 46 19.54 -2.22 -0.24
N ASN A 47 20.17 -3.28 0.24
CA ASN A 47 20.03 -4.60 -0.34
C ASN A 47 18.62 -5.15 -0.11
N ARG A 48 18.03 -5.71 -1.15
CA ARG A 48 16.77 -6.46 -1.10
C ARG A 48 17.03 -7.88 -1.55
N TYR A 49 16.48 -8.84 -0.82
CA TYR A 49 16.73 -10.23 -1.09
C TYR A 49 15.47 -10.95 -1.58
N ILE A 50 15.65 -11.93 -2.45
CA ILE A 50 14.61 -12.86 -2.89
C ILE A 50 15.05 -14.25 -2.52
N LEU A 51 14.16 -15.01 -1.90
CA LEU A 51 14.40 -16.44 -1.62
C LEU A 51 14.34 -17.24 -2.92
N ARG A 52 15.36 -18.05 -3.20
CA ARG A 52 15.37 -18.98 -4.32
C ARG A 52 16.15 -20.24 -3.94
N ALA A 53 15.52 -21.40 -4.09
CA ALA A 53 16.09 -22.70 -3.73
C ALA A 53 16.66 -22.72 -2.29
N GLY A 54 15.89 -22.15 -1.33
CA GLY A 54 16.27 -22.07 0.07
C GLY A 54 17.35 -21.05 0.43
N ASN A 55 17.88 -20.27 -0.54
CA ASN A 55 18.92 -19.28 -0.33
C ASN A 55 18.43 -17.86 -0.64
N LEU A 56 18.95 -16.89 0.10
CA LEU A 56 18.66 -15.47 -0.15
C LEU A 56 19.61 -14.90 -1.19
N HIS A 57 19.07 -14.47 -2.33
CA HIS A 57 19.80 -13.85 -3.43
C HIS A 57 19.52 -12.35 -3.45
N PRO A 58 20.56 -11.49 -3.54
CA PRO A 58 20.35 -10.06 -3.66
C PRO A 58 19.68 -9.73 -5.00
N LEU A 59 18.68 -8.85 -4.95
CA LEU A 59 18.04 -8.30 -6.15
C LEU A 59 19.01 -7.33 -6.81
N PRO A 60 19.43 -7.57 -8.08
CA PRO A 60 20.38 -6.68 -8.76
C PRO A 60 19.71 -5.36 -9.15
N MET A 61 20.11 -4.28 -8.49
CA MET A 61 19.60 -2.92 -8.75
C MET A 61 20.36 -2.21 -9.88
N LYS A 62 21.47 -2.76 -10.36
CA LYS A 62 22.30 -2.20 -11.45
C LYS A 62 22.38 -3.19 -12.62
N PRO A 63 22.39 -2.70 -13.89
CA PRO A 63 22.43 -3.57 -15.07
C PRO A 63 23.62 -4.57 -15.09
N GLY A 64 24.80 -4.13 -14.64
CA GLY A 64 25.97 -5.03 -14.57
C GLY A 64 25.79 -6.18 -13.57
N LEU A 65 25.16 -5.92 -12.41
CA LEU A 65 24.88 -6.95 -11.41
C LEU A 65 23.81 -7.93 -11.91
N PHE A 66 22.92 -7.49 -12.81
CA PHE A 66 21.94 -8.36 -13.41
C PHE A 66 22.56 -9.51 -14.21
N LEU A 67 23.61 -9.23 -15.00
CA LEU A 67 24.28 -10.23 -15.82
C LEU A 67 24.93 -11.33 -14.98
N THR A 68 25.52 -10.98 -13.84
CA THR A 68 26.21 -11.89 -12.93
C THR A 68 25.30 -12.52 -11.88
N SER A 69 24.07 -12.00 -11.70
CA SER A 69 23.13 -12.48 -10.72
C SER A 69 22.74 -13.95 -10.94
N ARG A 70 22.74 -14.73 -9.85
CA ARG A 70 22.23 -16.11 -9.83
C ARG A 70 20.71 -16.18 -9.60
N LEU A 71 20.06 -15.04 -9.45
CA LEU A 71 18.62 -14.99 -9.24
C LEU A 71 17.83 -15.41 -10.50
N TRP A 72 18.42 -15.28 -11.70
CA TRP A 72 17.82 -15.74 -12.95
C TRP A 72 18.77 -16.68 -13.71
N SER A 73 18.17 -17.66 -14.36
CA SER A 73 18.87 -18.57 -15.29
C SER A 73 19.36 -17.78 -16.52
N LEU A 74 20.30 -18.39 -17.26
CA LEU A 74 20.75 -17.83 -18.53
C LEU A 74 19.57 -17.72 -19.53
N GLY A 75 18.68 -18.74 -19.55
CA GLY A 75 17.47 -18.72 -20.40
C GLY A 75 16.53 -17.56 -20.04
N GLY A 76 16.32 -17.30 -18.73
CA GLY A 76 15.53 -16.15 -18.27
C GLY A 76 16.13 -14.81 -18.70
N LYS A 77 17.45 -14.66 -18.60
CA LYS A 77 18.16 -13.45 -19.06
C LYS A 77 18.02 -13.25 -20.58
N LEU A 78 18.20 -14.30 -21.36
CA LEU A 78 18.04 -14.27 -22.82
C LEU A 78 16.60 -13.99 -23.24
N ARG A 79 15.59 -14.45 -22.45
CA ARG A 79 14.19 -14.18 -22.73
C ARG A 79 13.86 -12.68 -22.77
N LEU A 80 14.55 -11.87 -21.95
CA LEU A 80 14.37 -10.40 -21.95
C LEU A 80 14.72 -9.75 -23.28
N LEU A 81 15.66 -10.30 -24.06
CA LEU A 81 16.03 -9.76 -25.37
C LEU A 81 14.87 -9.81 -26.37
N LYS A 82 13.86 -10.65 -26.12
CA LYS A 82 12.66 -10.72 -26.93
C LYS A 82 11.62 -9.65 -26.57
N GLU A 83 11.74 -9.00 -25.41
CA GLU A 83 10.74 -8.03 -24.91
C GLU A 83 10.40 -6.91 -25.92
N PRO A 84 11.39 -6.26 -26.58
CA PRO A 84 11.09 -5.17 -27.52
C PRO A 84 10.24 -5.59 -28.74
N PHE A 85 10.15 -6.88 -29.02
CA PHE A 85 9.40 -7.46 -30.15
C PHE A 85 8.05 -8.03 -29.77
N VAL A 86 7.71 -8.03 -28.47
CA VAL A 86 6.41 -8.51 -27.97
C VAL A 86 5.33 -7.48 -28.30
N GLY A 87 4.25 -7.92 -28.94
CA GLY A 87 3.09 -7.09 -29.26
C GLY A 87 2.35 -6.56 -28.04
N ARG A 88 1.55 -5.50 -28.24
CA ARG A 88 0.63 -4.96 -27.20
C ARG A 88 -0.58 -5.87 -27.05
N SER A 89 -1.14 -5.92 -25.84
CA SER A 89 -2.45 -6.55 -25.62
C SER A 89 -3.57 -5.55 -25.94
N SER A 90 -4.68 -6.04 -26.50
CA SER A 90 -5.90 -5.27 -26.72
C SER A 90 -6.90 -5.39 -25.57
N LYS A 91 -6.71 -6.35 -24.66
CA LYS A 91 -7.56 -6.59 -23.48
C LYS A 91 -6.89 -6.15 -22.19
N GLU A 92 -7.68 -5.96 -21.15
CA GLU A 92 -7.15 -5.83 -19.79
C GLU A 92 -6.48 -7.14 -19.41
N GLU A 93 -5.27 -7.06 -18.88
CA GLU A 93 -4.46 -8.21 -18.46
C GLU A 93 -4.24 -8.21 -16.96
N THR A 94 -4.12 -9.41 -16.37
CA THR A 94 -3.55 -9.57 -15.05
C THR A 94 -2.06 -9.23 -15.08
N ILE A 95 -1.49 -8.96 -13.91
CA ILE A 95 -0.04 -8.74 -13.78
C ILE A 95 0.72 -9.98 -14.28
N ALA A 96 0.23 -11.18 -13.95
CA ALA A 96 0.85 -12.43 -14.37
C ALA A 96 0.83 -12.61 -15.89
N GLU A 97 -0.30 -12.38 -16.55
CA GLU A 97 -0.42 -12.43 -18.02
C GLU A 97 0.53 -11.44 -18.68
N PHE A 98 0.49 -10.18 -18.22
CA PHE A 98 1.34 -9.11 -18.74
C PHE A 98 2.84 -9.42 -18.61
N VAL A 99 3.28 -9.85 -17.43
CA VAL A 99 4.69 -10.14 -17.16
C VAL A 99 5.16 -11.40 -17.89
N SER A 100 4.37 -12.48 -17.88
CA SER A 100 4.72 -13.70 -18.61
C SER A 100 4.87 -13.44 -20.10
N ARG A 101 3.96 -12.68 -20.69
CA ARG A 101 4.00 -12.28 -22.10
C ARG A 101 5.24 -11.42 -22.39
N ARG A 102 5.55 -10.44 -21.56
CA ARG A 102 6.63 -9.47 -21.78
C ARG A 102 8.00 -9.99 -21.37
N LEU A 103 8.13 -10.46 -20.13
CA LEU A 103 9.41 -10.78 -19.50
C LEU A 103 9.66 -12.28 -19.35
N GLY A 104 8.60 -13.09 -19.38
CA GLY A 104 8.64 -14.53 -19.19
C GLY A 104 8.38 -14.97 -17.76
N ASN A 105 8.09 -16.27 -17.58
CA ASN A 105 7.62 -16.85 -16.33
C ASN A 105 8.65 -16.78 -15.21
N GLU A 106 9.94 -16.88 -15.49
CA GLU A 106 10.96 -16.81 -14.45
C GLU A 106 11.01 -15.44 -13.78
N PHE A 107 10.76 -14.36 -14.54
CA PHE A 107 10.61 -13.01 -13.98
C PHE A 107 9.31 -12.85 -13.21
N LEU A 108 8.23 -13.47 -13.67
CA LEU A 108 7.01 -13.54 -12.89
C LEU A 108 7.29 -14.21 -11.55
N ASP A 109 7.88 -15.40 -11.56
CA ASP A 109 8.08 -16.23 -10.37
C ASP A 109 8.99 -15.56 -9.32
N TYR A 110 10.13 -14.99 -9.74
CA TYR A 110 11.20 -14.56 -8.82
C TYR A 110 11.37 -13.04 -8.68
N ALA A 111 10.63 -12.23 -9.45
CA ALA A 111 10.64 -10.78 -9.28
C ALA A 111 9.24 -10.25 -8.94
N ILE A 112 8.27 -10.50 -9.82
CA ILE A 112 6.96 -9.85 -9.73
C ILE A 112 6.05 -10.52 -8.72
N ASN A 113 5.99 -11.85 -8.67
CA ASN A 113 5.19 -12.58 -7.69
C ASN A 113 5.57 -12.23 -6.24
N PRO A 114 6.85 -12.29 -5.81
CA PRO A 114 7.23 -11.88 -4.48
C PRO A 114 7.03 -10.38 -4.24
N PHE A 115 7.22 -9.52 -5.24
CA PHE A 115 6.97 -8.09 -5.13
C PHE A 115 5.48 -7.79 -4.91
N VAL A 116 4.59 -8.41 -5.67
CA VAL A 116 3.13 -8.28 -5.49
C VAL A 116 2.71 -8.78 -4.11
N ALA A 117 3.25 -9.92 -3.67
CA ALA A 117 3.00 -10.44 -2.33
C ALA A 117 3.47 -9.48 -1.22
N GLY A 118 4.64 -8.84 -1.40
CA GLY A 118 5.19 -7.90 -0.42
C GLY A 118 4.49 -6.53 -0.38
N VAL A 119 3.96 -6.06 -1.52
CA VAL A 119 3.33 -4.72 -1.61
C VAL A 119 1.83 -4.78 -1.43
N TYR A 120 1.16 -5.77 -2.04
CA TYR A 120 -0.29 -5.92 -2.02
C TYR A 120 -0.78 -7.04 -1.09
N ALA A 121 0.13 -7.88 -0.56
CA ALA A 121 -0.24 -9.19 -0.03
C ALA A 121 -1.13 -9.97 -1.02
N GLY A 122 -0.95 -9.73 -2.32
CA GLY A 122 -1.86 -10.07 -3.41
C GLY A 122 -1.38 -11.26 -4.24
N ASN A 123 -2.23 -11.60 -5.22
CA ASN A 123 -1.94 -12.61 -6.22
C ASN A 123 -1.83 -11.95 -7.61
N PRO A 124 -0.68 -12.01 -8.31
CA PRO A 124 -0.51 -11.42 -9.64
C PRO A 124 -1.43 -12.02 -10.71
N GLU A 125 -1.99 -13.22 -10.49
CA GLU A 125 -2.96 -13.87 -11.38
C GLU A 125 -4.34 -13.19 -11.37
N GLN A 126 -4.60 -12.31 -10.42
CA GLN A 126 -5.91 -11.67 -10.25
C GLN A 126 -5.85 -10.14 -10.38
N LEU A 127 -4.71 -9.54 -10.04
CA LEU A 127 -4.54 -8.09 -10.06
C LEU A 127 -4.42 -7.56 -11.48
N SER A 128 -5.19 -6.53 -11.82
CA SER A 128 -5.08 -5.79 -13.08
C SER A 128 -3.77 -5.01 -13.14
N VAL A 129 -2.97 -5.21 -14.18
CA VAL A 129 -1.75 -4.43 -14.39
C VAL A 129 -2.05 -2.95 -14.60
N GLN A 130 -3.17 -2.64 -15.25
CA GLN A 130 -3.59 -1.25 -15.51
C GLN A 130 -3.95 -0.51 -14.21
N ALA A 131 -4.66 -1.18 -13.31
CA ALA A 131 -5.11 -0.59 -12.06
C ALA A 131 -4.01 -0.56 -10.99
N ALA A 132 -3.28 -1.68 -10.81
CA ALA A 132 -2.28 -1.83 -9.75
C ALA A 132 -0.92 -1.20 -10.10
N PHE A 133 -0.50 -1.26 -11.37
CA PHE A 133 0.78 -0.72 -11.85
C PHE A 133 0.62 0.18 -13.08
N PRO A 134 -0.17 1.28 -12.99
CA PRO A 134 -0.48 2.13 -14.15
C PRO A 134 0.78 2.71 -14.82
N LYS A 135 1.84 2.99 -14.06
CA LYS A 135 3.12 3.47 -14.62
C LYS A 135 3.81 2.40 -15.47
N LEU A 136 3.76 1.13 -15.06
CA LEU A 136 4.32 0.01 -15.82
C LEU A 136 3.52 -0.23 -17.10
N TYR A 137 2.19 -0.24 -17.00
CA TYR A 137 1.30 -0.36 -18.14
C TYR A 137 1.49 0.79 -19.14
N ALA A 138 1.67 2.02 -18.66
CA ALA A 138 1.90 3.19 -19.50
C ALA A 138 3.16 3.08 -20.37
N LEU A 139 4.19 2.34 -19.95
CA LEU A 139 5.37 2.08 -20.78
C LEU A 139 4.99 1.29 -22.04
N GLU A 140 4.17 0.25 -21.90
CA GLU A 140 3.67 -0.48 -23.06
C GLU A 140 2.72 0.38 -23.90
N LYS A 141 1.76 1.03 -23.26
CA LYS A 141 0.73 1.85 -23.93
C LYS A 141 1.37 2.97 -24.76
N ASN A 142 2.36 3.67 -24.25
CA ASN A 142 2.92 4.86 -24.88
C ASN A 142 4.08 4.53 -25.84
N TYR A 143 4.91 3.54 -25.47
CA TYR A 143 6.16 3.25 -26.20
C TYR A 143 6.21 1.87 -26.85
N GLY A 144 5.18 1.03 -26.65
CA GLY A 144 5.09 -0.30 -27.25
C GLY A 144 5.86 -1.39 -26.52
N GLY A 145 6.55 -1.08 -25.42
CA GLY A 145 7.32 -2.04 -24.64
C GLY A 145 7.96 -1.44 -23.40
N LEU A 146 8.38 -2.30 -22.49
CA LEU A 146 8.98 -1.89 -21.22
C LEU A 146 10.39 -1.33 -21.43
N MET A 147 11.25 -2.03 -22.20
CA MET A 147 12.62 -1.59 -22.49
C MET A 147 12.63 -0.30 -23.31
N LYS A 148 11.82 -0.23 -24.36
CA LYS A 148 11.65 1.00 -25.16
C LYS A 148 11.15 2.15 -24.29
N GLY A 149 10.15 1.90 -23.43
CA GLY A 149 9.59 2.89 -22.54
C GLY A 149 10.58 3.38 -21.47
N GLN A 150 11.45 2.50 -20.96
CA GLN A 150 12.51 2.90 -20.03
C GLN A 150 13.50 3.87 -20.70
N ILE A 151 13.93 3.58 -21.92
CA ILE A 151 14.93 4.39 -22.65
C ILE A 151 14.30 5.71 -23.12
N LEU A 152 13.18 5.65 -23.86
CA LEU A 152 12.54 6.84 -24.45
C LEU A 152 11.85 7.71 -23.38
N GLY A 153 11.15 7.10 -22.45
CA GLY A 153 10.49 7.81 -21.35
C GLY A 153 11.46 8.43 -20.34
N ALA A 154 12.72 7.99 -20.28
CA ALA A 154 13.72 8.60 -19.40
C ALA A 154 13.97 10.08 -19.75
N ARG A 155 13.96 10.44 -21.03
CA ARG A 155 14.11 11.83 -21.48
C ARG A 155 12.94 12.72 -21.07
N GLU A 156 11.71 12.20 -21.16
CA GLU A 156 10.51 12.94 -20.77
C GLU A 156 10.40 13.09 -19.24
N ARG A 157 10.69 12.03 -18.48
CA ARG A 157 10.73 12.07 -17.00
C ARG A 157 11.75 13.10 -16.49
N LYS A 158 12.91 13.21 -17.16
CA LYS A 158 13.93 14.22 -16.81
C LYS A 158 13.42 15.65 -17.02
N LYS A 159 12.57 15.87 -18.03
CA LYS A 159 11.94 17.18 -18.28
C LYS A 159 10.86 17.54 -17.25
N ARG A 160 10.14 16.53 -16.70
CA ARG A 160 9.05 16.73 -15.73
C ARG A 160 9.49 16.80 -14.28
N ALA A 161 10.79 16.69 -13.98
CA ALA A 161 11.34 16.62 -12.62
C ALA A 161 10.70 15.52 -11.74
N GLU A 162 10.04 14.52 -12.33
CA GLU A 162 9.47 13.40 -11.59
C GLU A 162 10.59 12.49 -11.07
N LYS A 163 10.64 12.32 -9.75
CA LYS A 163 11.50 11.29 -9.14
C LYS A 163 10.90 9.92 -9.44
N ALA A 164 11.67 9.03 -10.07
CA ALA A 164 11.26 7.65 -10.22
C ALA A 164 11.17 6.98 -8.84
N LYS A 165 10.23 6.03 -8.64
CA LYS A 165 10.06 5.32 -7.34
C LYS A 165 11.36 4.64 -6.86
N ASP A 166 12.22 4.21 -7.77
CA ASP A 166 13.53 3.61 -7.49
C ASP A 166 14.59 4.59 -6.96
N ARG A 167 14.35 5.90 -7.10
CA ARG A 167 15.20 6.98 -6.56
C ARG A 167 14.56 7.73 -5.41
N SER A 168 13.35 7.34 -5.02
CA SER A 168 12.65 7.93 -3.90
C SER A 168 13.23 7.40 -2.60
N ARG A 169 13.47 8.29 -1.64
CA ARG A 169 13.99 7.92 -0.33
C ARG A 169 12.88 7.30 0.51
N LEU A 170 13.21 6.20 1.16
CA LEU A 170 12.34 5.59 2.16
C LEU A 170 12.49 6.35 3.47
N PHE A 171 11.40 6.67 4.14
CA PHE A 171 11.43 7.34 5.43
C PHE A 171 10.34 6.83 6.38
N SER A 172 10.53 7.15 7.64
CA SER A 172 9.55 7.05 8.73
C SER A 172 9.72 8.27 9.64
N TYR A 173 9.04 8.31 10.77
CA TYR A 173 9.27 9.33 11.79
C TYR A 173 10.03 8.73 12.97
N LYS A 174 10.71 9.56 13.75
CA LYS A 174 11.51 9.14 14.92
C LYS A 174 10.70 8.27 15.88
N ASN A 175 9.44 8.64 16.13
CA ASN A 175 8.53 7.93 17.03
C ASN A 175 7.57 6.99 16.29
N GLY A 176 7.87 6.67 15.01
CA GLY A 176 7.06 5.77 14.17
C GLY A 176 6.03 6.49 13.30
N MET A 177 5.38 5.72 12.44
CA MET A 177 4.47 6.25 11.42
C MET A 177 3.21 6.87 12.01
N GLN A 178 2.83 6.54 13.24
CA GLN A 178 1.69 7.15 13.93
C GLN A 178 1.87 8.64 14.20
N SER A 179 3.11 9.15 14.22
CA SER A 179 3.39 10.59 14.37
C SER A 179 2.64 11.44 13.36
N LEU A 180 2.44 10.94 12.13
CA LEU A 180 1.72 11.71 11.09
C LEU A 180 0.24 11.92 11.39
N PRO A 181 -0.59 10.87 11.61
CA PRO A 181 -2.00 11.08 11.95
C PRO A 181 -2.19 11.82 13.27
N ASP A 182 -1.32 11.63 14.26
CA ASP A 182 -1.40 12.36 15.54
C ASP A 182 -1.13 13.85 15.35
N ALA A 183 -0.13 14.22 14.55
CA ALA A 183 0.16 15.62 14.22
C ALA A 183 -0.97 16.28 13.41
N ILE A 184 -1.57 15.55 12.46
CA ILE A 184 -2.75 16.03 11.71
C ILE A 184 -3.92 16.29 12.68
N ALA A 185 -4.23 15.32 13.55
CA ALA A 185 -5.32 15.47 14.52
C ALA A 185 -5.07 16.67 15.46
N LYS A 186 -3.84 16.84 15.93
CA LYS A 186 -3.45 17.99 16.74
C LYS A 186 -3.61 19.33 16.00
N LYS A 187 -3.25 19.37 14.71
CA LYS A 187 -3.38 20.58 13.88
C LYS A 187 -4.83 20.95 13.61
N LEU A 188 -5.73 19.97 13.56
CA LEU A 188 -7.16 20.17 13.32
C LEU A 188 -7.94 20.62 14.55
N ASP A 189 -7.32 20.70 15.68
CA ASP A 189 -7.76 21.19 16.99
C ASP A 189 -9.29 21.32 17.16
N GLY A 190 -9.92 20.42 17.91
CA GLY A 190 -11.36 20.40 18.16
C GLY A 190 -12.27 20.02 16.97
N SER A 191 -11.72 19.99 15.74
CA SER A 191 -12.49 19.58 14.55
C SER A 191 -12.60 18.06 14.40
N VAL A 192 -11.75 17.29 15.10
CA VAL A 192 -11.78 15.83 15.10
C VAL A 192 -12.71 15.33 16.20
N ARG A 193 -13.77 14.62 15.81
CA ARG A 193 -14.71 13.99 16.74
C ARG A 193 -14.42 12.50 16.80
N LEU A 194 -14.08 12.00 17.98
CA LEU A 194 -13.86 10.58 18.25
C LEU A 194 -15.11 9.92 18.82
N ASN A 195 -15.16 8.58 18.77
CA ASN A 195 -16.30 7.77 19.22
C ASN A 195 -17.62 8.14 18.53
N VAL A 196 -17.52 8.51 17.24
CA VAL A 196 -18.66 8.83 16.37
C VAL A 196 -18.90 7.66 15.44
N ASN A 197 -20.11 7.11 15.44
CA ASN A 197 -20.57 6.12 14.47
C ASN A 197 -21.50 6.82 13.47
N VAL A 198 -21.06 6.98 12.23
CA VAL A 198 -21.91 7.48 11.13
C VAL A 198 -22.70 6.32 10.56
N GLU A 199 -24.02 6.43 10.58
CA GLU A 199 -24.94 5.35 10.20
C GLU A 199 -25.52 5.53 8.81
N SER A 200 -25.80 6.77 8.42
CA SER A 200 -26.41 7.04 7.11
C SER A 200 -26.04 8.42 6.54
N ILE A 201 -26.11 8.48 5.23
CA ILE A 201 -25.99 9.72 4.45
C ILE A 201 -27.17 9.77 3.50
N ALA A 202 -27.88 10.90 3.49
CA ALA A 202 -28.99 11.16 2.58
C ALA A 202 -28.75 12.49 1.86
N SER A 203 -29.16 12.57 0.59
CA SER A 203 -29.15 13.82 -0.17
C SER A 203 -30.33 14.70 0.23
N ILE A 204 -30.10 15.98 0.45
CA ILE A 204 -31.14 16.98 0.67
C ILE A 204 -31.59 17.49 -0.71
N SER A 205 -32.76 17.03 -1.18
CA SER A 205 -33.35 17.49 -2.45
C SER A 205 -34.37 18.61 -2.21
N GLN A 206 -34.43 19.61 -3.09
CA GLN A 206 -35.56 20.52 -3.19
C GLN A 206 -36.38 20.21 -4.46
N ASN A 207 -37.70 20.08 -4.31
CA ASN A 207 -38.67 19.92 -5.42
C ASN A 207 -38.43 18.75 -6.37
N GLY A 208 -37.93 17.61 -5.87
CA GLY A 208 -37.76 16.39 -6.69
C GLY A 208 -36.58 16.42 -7.67
N ASN A 209 -35.83 17.51 -7.78
CA ASN A 209 -34.58 17.58 -8.53
C ASN A 209 -33.41 17.03 -7.69
N ILE A 210 -32.66 16.09 -8.28
CA ILE A 210 -31.50 15.42 -7.66
C ILE A 210 -30.28 16.37 -7.49
N SER A 211 -30.40 17.64 -7.89
CA SER A 211 -29.38 18.64 -7.60
C SER A 211 -29.37 18.89 -6.09
N SER A 212 -28.46 18.18 -5.39
CA SER A 212 -28.37 18.22 -3.94
C SER A 212 -27.91 19.60 -3.46
N LYS A 213 -28.73 20.26 -2.63
CA LYS A 213 -28.24 21.43 -1.87
C LYS A 213 -27.38 21.08 -0.68
N GLY A 214 -27.09 19.79 -0.48
CA GLY A 214 -26.28 19.27 0.63
C GLY A 214 -26.65 17.84 1.00
N PHE A 215 -26.10 17.43 2.12
CA PHE A 215 -26.24 16.07 2.64
C PHE A 215 -26.63 16.10 4.12
N LYS A 216 -27.51 15.19 4.51
CA LYS A 216 -27.87 14.93 5.90
C LYS A 216 -27.12 13.70 6.35
N ILE A 217 -26.28 13.84 7.37
CA ILE A 217 -25.49 12.79 7.99
C ILE A 217 -26.11 12.46 9.33
N ALA A 218 -26.53 11.23 9.53
CA ALA A 218 -27.06 10.75 10.81
C ALA A 218 -26.14 9.69 11.41
N GLY A 219 -26.08 9.68 12.73
CA GLY A 219 -25.23 8.74 13.47
C GLY A 219 -25.39 8.90 14.96
N SER A 220 -24.49 8.26 15.72
CA SER A 220 -24.46 8.33 17.17
C SER A 220 -23.06 8.65 17.70
N GLN A 221 -23.00 9.39 18.81
CA GLN A 221 -21.77 9.67 19.55
C GLN A 221 -22.01 9.38 21.03
N ASN A 222 -21.23 8.47 21.61
CA ASN A 222 -21.38 8.03 23.00
C ASN A 222 -22.83 7.62 23.37
N GLY A 223 -23.54 6.99 22.40
CA GLY A 223 -24.92 6.54 22.58
C GLY A 223 -26.01 7.60 22.35
N SER A 224 -25.64 8.87 22.08
CA SER A 224 -26.56 9.94 21.71
C SER A 224 -26.63 10.12 20.20
N GLU A 225 -27.82 10.12 19.63
CA GLU A 225 -28.04 10.37 18.21
C GLU A 225 -27.69 11.81 17.83
N PHE A 226 -27.19 12.00 16.63
CA PHE A 226 -26.97 13.31 16.03
C PHE A 226 -27.40 13.35 14.57
N ILE A 227 -27.70 14.54 14.10
CA ILE A 227 -27.92 14.85 12.68
C ILE A 227 -27.08 16.08 12.35
N ILE A 228 -26.33 16.00 11.27
CA ILE A 228 -25.52 17.13 10.73
C ILE A 228 -25.90 17.33 9.27
N GLU A 229 -26.07 18.56 8.86
CA GLU A 229 -26.20 18.95 7.46
C GLU A 229 -24.86 19.53 6.96
N ALA A 230 -24.46 19.14 5.77
CA ALA A 230 -23.20 19.56 5.15
C ALA A 230 -23.36 19.77 3.65
N ASN A 231 -22.72 20.82 3.13
CA ASN A 231 -22.70 21.10 1.69
C ASN A 231 -21.72 20.22 0.92
N ALA A 232 -20.72 19.64 1.60
CA ALA A 232 -19.80 18.67 1.02
C ALA A 232 -19.47 17.56 2.04
N VAL A 233 -19.31 16.32 1.56
CA VAL A 233 -18.95 15.14 2.36
C VAL A 233 -17.85 14.37 1.65
N ILE A 234 -16.79 14.02 2.36
CA ILE A 234 -15.74 13.14 1.89
C ILE A 234 -15.79 11.83 2.69
N LEU A 235 -16.08 10.71 2.04
CA LEU A 235 -16.00 9.38 2.62
C LEU A 235 -14.57 8.83 2.50
N ALA A 236 -13.75 9.03 3.53
CA ALA A 236 -12.37 8.55 3.61
C ALA A 236 -12.27 7.23 4.42
N VAL A 237 -13.19 6.32 4.20
CA VAL A 237 -13.34 5.04 4.91
C VAL A 237 -13.05 3.86 3.97
N PRO A 238 -12.81 2.63 4.46
CA PRO A 238 -12.67 1.44 3.61
C PRO A 238 -13.88 1.25 2.67
N SER A 239 -13.66 0.62 1.51
CA SER A 239 -14.68 0.50 0.45
C SER A 239 -15.99 -0.14 0.92
N GLU A 240 -15.93 -1.12 1.82
CA GLU A 240 -17.09 -1.78 2.40
C GLU A 240 -17.92 -0.83 3.27
N ILE A 241 -17.27 0.01 4.06
CA ILE A 241 -17.95 1.01 4.90
C ILE A 241 -18.57 2.09 4.00
N ALA A 242 -17.83 2.55 2.97
CA ALA A 242 -18.39 3.46 1.97
C ALA A 242 -19.61 2.84 1.28
N ALA A 243 -19.55 1.55 0.89
CA ALA A 243 -20.66 0.81 0.31
C ALA A 243 -21.90 0.82 1.20
N ALA A 244 -21.75 0.57 2.50
CA ALA A 244 -22.86 0.60 3.46
C ALA A 244 -23.51 2.00 3.53
N MET A 245 -22.69 3.06 3.55
CA MET A 245 -23.17 4.45 3.66
C MET A 245 -23.91 4.95 2.42
N ILE A 246 -23.49 4.50 1.21
CA ILE A 246 -24.10 4.97 -0.05
C ILE A 246 -25.18 4.04 -0.61
N ARG A 247 -25.51 2.93 0.07
CA ARG A 247 -26.41 1.89 -0.44
C ARG A 247 -27.79 2.41 -0.84
N THR A 248 -28.33 3.37 -0.11
CA THR A 248 -29.63 3.99 -0.41
C THR A 248 -29.57 5.01 -1.55
N LEU A 249 -28.38 5.55 -1.84
CA LEU A 249 -28.14 6.51 -2.92
C LEU A 249 -27.83 5.79 -4.24
N ASP A 250 -27.04 4.71 -4.18
CA ASP A 250 -26.61 3.93 -5.35
C ASP A 250 -26.32 2.47 -4.98
N ALA A 251 -27.30 1.62 -5.07
CA ALA A 251 -27.16 0.20 -4.75
C ALA A 251 -26.19 -0.55 -5.70
N PRO A 252 -26.12 -0.29 -7.02
CA PRO A 252 -25.15 -0.89 -7.92
C PRO A 252 -23.70 -0.56 -7.52
N LEU A 253 -23.37 0.71 -7.29
CA LEU A 253 -22.03 1.11 -6.86
C LEU A 253 -21.70 0.53 -5.47
N ALA A 254 -22.64 0.55 -4.54
CA ALA A 254 -22.46 -0.06 -3.22
C ALA A 254 -22.10 -1.54 -3.32
N SER A 255 -22.76 -2.29 -4.22
CA SER A 255 -22.40 -3.70 -4.49
C SER A 255 -20.98 -3.83 -5.06
N SER A 256 -20.61 -2.97 -6.01
CA SER A 256 -19.27 -2.97 -6.60
C SER A 256 -18.18 -2.68 -5.56
N LEU A 257 -18.37 -1.70 -4.68
CA LEU A 257 -17.44 -1.34 -3.61
C LEU A 257 -17.31 -2.44 -2.54
N LYS A 258 -18.43 -3.10 -2.19
CA LYS A 258 -18.44 -4.22 -1.25
C LYS A 258 -17.63 -5.42 -1.75
N ASN A 259 -17.59 -5.61 -3.07
CA ASN A 259 -16.89 -6.73 -3.71
C ASN A 259 -15.38 -6.49 -3.89
N ILE A 260 -14.85 -5.31 -3.54
CA ILE A 260 -13.41 -5.11 -3.50
C ILE A 260 -12.82 -6.01 -2.41
N TYR A 261 -11.99 -6.97 -2.82
CA TYR A 261 -11.40 -7.94 -1.91
C TYR A 261 -10.25 -7.33 -1.11
N TYR A 262 -10.21 -7.65 0.17
CA TYR A 262 -9.12 -7.32 1.09
C TYR A 262 -8.67 -8.62 1.76
N PRO A 263 -7.50 -9.17 1.42
CA PRO A 263 -6.99 -10.36 2.08
C PRO A 263 -6.62 -10.09 3.53
N PRO A 264 -6.77 -11.08 4.43
CA PRO A 264 -6.25 -10.98 5.78
C PRO A 264 -4.72 -11.08 5.76
N VAL A 265 -4.07 -10.27 6.59
CA VAL A 265 -2.62 -10.28 6.80
C VAL A 265 -2.33 -10.17 8.28
N THR A 266 -1.42 -11.00 8.76
CA THR A 266 -0.87 -10.90 10.11
C THR A 266 0.59 -10.54 10.06
N GLU A 267 0.95 -9.46 10.77
CA GLU A 267 2.32 -9.05 10.99
C GLU A 267 2.83 -9.68 12.28
N VAL A 268 3.90 -10.47 12.19
CA VAL A 268 4.56 -11.11 13.31
C VAL A 268 5.91 -10.42 13.52
N TYR A 269 5.98 -9.56 14.54
CA TYR A 269 7.19 -8.85 14.95
C TYR A 269 7.93 -9.68 15.98
N LEU A 270 9.18 -10.06 15.68
CA LEU A 270 10.04 -10.85 16.56
C LEU A 270 11.34 -10.11 16.83
N GLY A 271 11.68 -10.00 18.10
CA GLY A 271 12.97 -9.49 18.58
C GLY A 271 13.90 -10.62 18.96
N PHE A 272 15.13 -10.61 18.44
CA PHE A 272 16.17 -11.61 18.74
C PHE A 272 17.42 -10.91 19.27
N ALA A 273 18.19 -11.62 20.12
CA ALA A 273 19.56 -11.22 20.36
C ALA A 273 20.32 -11.22 19.01
N ARG A 274 21.09 -10.17 18.73
CA ARG A 274 21.79 -10.04 17.44
C ARG A 274 22.76 -11.20 17.20
N ALA A 275 23.37 -11.73 18.26
CA ALA A 275 24.29 -12.87 18.21
C ALA A 275 23.63 -14.16 17.75
N ASP A 276 22.31 -14.31 17.93
CA ASP A 276 21.56 -15.51 17.53
C ASP A 276 21.22 -15.53 16.04
N ILE A 277 21.38 -14.42 15.33
CA ILE A 277 21.10 -14.33 13.90
C ILE A 277 22.36 -14.69 13.13
N GLY A 278 22.36 -15.86 12.49
CA GLY A 278 23.51 -16.46 11.83
C GLY A 278 23.94 -15.82 10.50
N ARG A 279 23.38 -14.64 10.14
CA ARG A 279 23.76 -13.90 8.94
C ARG A 279 23.90 -12.39 9.18
N ALA A 280 24.59 -11.72 8.28
CA ALA A 280 24.60 -10.27 8.25
C ALA A 280 23.21 -9.70 7.96
N LEU A 281 22.80 -8.65 8.68
CA LEU A 281 21.60 -7.87 8.39
C LEU A 281 22.03 -6.62 7.61
N ASP A 282 22.32 -6.81 6.32
CA ASP A 282 22.90 -5.83 5.40
C ASP A 282 21.91 -5.37 4.34
N GLY A 283 20.62 -5.35 4.67
CA GLY A 283 19.57 -5.03 3.73
C GLY A 283 18.23 -4.68 4.37
N PHE A 284 17.26 -4.46 3.51
CA PHE A 284 15.87 -4.19 3.87
C PHE A 284 15.17 -5.41 4.47
N GLY A 285 15.53 -6.58 3.96
CA GLY A 285 14.86 -7.84 4.23
C GLY A 285 14.75 -8.70 2.98
N PHE A 286 13.81 -9.63 3.00
CA PHE A 286 13.61 -10.54 1.88
C PHE A 286 12.14 -10.80 1.59
N LEU A 287 11.87 -11.14 0.33
CA LEU A 287 10.57 -11.58 -0.15
C LEU A 287 10.61 -13.06 -0.53
N VAL A 288 9.48 -13.71 -0.39
CA VAL A 288 9.32 -15.15 -0.63
C VAL A 288 8.41 -15.39 -1.83
N PRO A 289 8.96 -15.91 -2.95
CA PRO A 289 8.16 -16.32 -4.10
C PRO A 289 7.19 -17.45 -3.75
N ALA A 290 6.01 -17.47 -4.37
CA ALA A 290 5.04 -18.57 -4.19
C ALA A 290 5.64 -19.94 -4.55
N ARG A 291 6.56 -19.97 -5.52
CA ARG A 291 7.26 -21.17 -5.97
C ARG A 291 8.12 -21.85 -4.87
N GLU A 292 8.57 -21.09 -3.87
CA GLU A 292 9.34 -21.62 -2.73
C GLU A 292 8.45 -22.35 -1.70
N LYS A 293 7.11 -22.28 -1.82
CA LYS A 293 6.13 -22.99 -0.98
C LYS A 293 6.34 -22.78 0.52
N ARG A 294 6.66 -21.55 0.92
CA ARG A 294 6.82 -21.13 2.32
C ARG A 294 5.55 -20.50 2.86
N ASN A 295 5.47 -20.40 4.17
CA ASN A 295 4.30 -19.94 4.91
C ASN A 295 4.36 -18.45 5.29
N ILE A 296 5.35 -17.72 4.79
CA ILE A 296 5.49 -16.27 4.96
C ILE A 296 5.58 -15.60 3.59
N LEU A 297 5.11 -14.35 3.50
CA LEU A 297 5.23 -13.54 2.28
C LEU A 297 6.61 -12.91 2.15
N GLY A 298 7.25 -12.65 3.28
CA GLY A 298 8.55 -12.01 3.39
C GLY A 298 8.81 -11.52 4.80
N THR A 299 9.99 -10.98 5.01
CA THR A 299 10.43 -10.44 6.31
C THR A 299 11.21 -9.16 6.11
N ILE A 300 10.82 -8.10 6.83
CA ILE A 300 11.52 -6.83 6.92
C ILE A 300 12.49 -6.88 8.10
N TRP A 301 13.71 -6.38 7.93
CA TRP A 301 14.70 -6.24 9.00
C TRP A 301 14.55 -4.86 9.65
N SER A 302 13.48 -4.70 10.42
CA SER A 302 12.95 -3.41 10.88
C SER A 302 13.97 -2.55 11.60
N SER A 303 14.82 -3.13 12.46
CA SER A 303 15.87 -2.43 13.20
C SER A 303 17.07 -2.00 12.36
N VAL A 304 17.25 -2.57 11.15
CA VAL A 304 18.31 -2.17 10.22
C VAL A 304 17.86 -0.97 9.39
N ILE A 305 16.60 -0.98 8.97
CA ILE A 305 16.04 0.10 8.14
C ILE A 305 16.01 1.39 8.95
N PHE A 306 15.54 1.32 10.19
CA PHE A 306 15.46 2.47 11.10
C PHE A 306 16.14 2.12 12.43
N PRO A 307 17.41 2.51 12.63
CA PRO A 307 18.14 2.26 13.87
C PRO A 307 17.47 2.90 15.09
N GLY A 308 17.73 2.36 16.27
CA GLY A 308 17.19 2.87 17.54
C GLY A 308 15.79 2.38 17.90
N ARG A 309 15.23 1.43 17.13
CA ARG A 309 13.89 0.86 17.36
C ARG A 309 13.89 -0.42 18.19
N THR A 310 15.04 -0.83 18.72
CA THR A 310 15.21 -2.03 19.56
C THR A 310 16.13 -1.76 20.72
N PRO A 311 16.05 -2.53 21.82
CA PRO A 311 17.06 -2.52 22.86
C PRO A 311 18.46 -2.83 22.31
N SER A 312 19.51 -2.32 22.99
CA SER A 312 20.89 -2.59 22.58
C SER A 312 21.19 -4.09 22.50
N GLY A 313 21.99 -4.49 21.52
CA GLY A 313 22.34 -5.91 21.28
C GLY A 313 21.25 -6.77 20.64
N HIS A 314 20.11 -6.19 20.30
CA HIS A 314 18.99 -6.91 19.68
C HIS A 314 18.73 -6.45 18.24
N ALA A 315 18.00 -7.29 17.50
CA ALA A 315 17.47 -6.97 16.19
C ALA A 315 16.00 -7.37 16.09
N ALA A 316 15.25 -6.58 15.32
CA ALA A 316 13.83 -6.82 15.07
C ALA A 316 13.58 -7.25 13.63
N LEU A 317 12.77 -8.27 13.48
CA LEU A 317 12.32 -8.87 12.23
C LEU A 317 10.79 -8.85 12.19
N THR A 318 10.21 -8.23 11.16
CA THR A 318 8.75 -8.23 10.95
C THR A 318 8.43 -9.12 9.77
N SER A 319 7.74 -10.24 10.03
CA SER A 319 7.31 -11.20 9.01
C SER A 319 5.83 -11.06 8.72
N PHE A 320 5.44 -11.26 7.46
CA PHE A 320 4.07 -11.15 6.99
C PHE A 320 3.52 -12.53 6.65
N VAL A 321 2.35 -12.87 7.21
CA VAL A 321 1.67 -14.16 7.06
C VAL A 321 0.28 -13.94 6.48
N GLY A 322 -0.21 -14.85 5.63
CA GLY A 322 -1.54 -14.77 5.02
C GLY A 322 -1.52 -14.17 3.61
N GLY A 323 -2.24 -13.07 3.43
CA GLY A 323 -2.45 -12.47 2.11
C GLY A 323 -3.35 -13.32 1.21
N SER A 324 -3.48 -12.94 -0.05
CA SER A 324 -4.28 -13.68 -1.04
C SER A 324 -3.75 -15.09 -1.34
N ARG A 325 -2.50 -15.38 -0.94
CA ARG A 325 -1.84 -16.66 -1.20
C ARG A 325 -2.27 -17.75 -0.23
N GLN A 326 -2.34 -17.42 1.06
CA GLN A 326 -2.62 -18.37 2.15
C GLN A 326 -3.43 -17.63 3.25
N PRO A 327 -4.65 -17.15 2.94
CA PRO A 327 -5.42 -16.32 3.87
C PRO A 327 -5.74 -17.03 5.19
N GLU A 328 -5.87 -18.35 5.17
CA GLU A 328 -6.13 -19.19 6.35
C GLU A 328 -5.03 -19.11 7.40
N LEU A 329 -3.77 -18.89 7.00
CA LEU A 329 -2.65 -18.79 7.94
C LEU A 329 -2.72 -17.53 8.80
N ALA A 330 -3.35 -16.47 8.32
CA ALA A 330 -3.51 -15.22 9.08
C ALA A 330 -4.39 -15.39 10.33
N SER A 331 -5.23 -16.42 10.36
CA SER A 331 -6.19 -16.71 11.45
C SER A 331 -5.66 -17.68 12.51
N LEU A 332 -4.44 -18.18 12.37
CA LEU A 332 -3.80 -19.02 13.38
C LEU A 332 -3.70 -18.28 14.72
N ASP A 333 -3.71 -19.01 15.83
CA ASP A 333 -3.47 -18.44 17.16
C ASP A 333 -2.03 -17.89 17.30
N ASP A 334 -1.79 -17.10 18.33
CA ASP A 334 -0.52 -16.41 18.52
C ASP A 334 0.67 -17.38 18.63
N THR A 335 0.51 -18.46 19.35
CA THR A 335 1.56 -19.46 19.55
C THR A 335 1.91 -20.15 18.23
N ALA A 336 0.90 -20.60 17.49
CA ALA A 336 1.09 -21.24 16.19
C ALA A 336 1.73 -20.30 15.16
N LEU A 337 1.35 -19.00 15.15
CA LEU A 337 1.98 -17.99 14.28
C LEU A 337 3.44 -17.73 14.63
N ILE A 338 3.76 -17.57 15.92
CA ILE A 338 5.15 -17.38 16.37
C ILE A 338 5.99 -18.59 15.99
N ASP A 339 5.53 -19.79 16.28
CA ASP A 339 6.23 -21.03 15.96
C ASP A 339 6.44 -21.22 14.46
N LEU A 340 5.41 -20.90 13.65
CA LEU A 340 5.50 -20.92 12.19
C LEU A 340 6.60 -19.98 11.70
N VAL A 341 6.56 -18.71 12.12
CA VAL A 341 7.53 -17.71 11.68
C VAL A 341 8.94 -18.02 12.19
N VAL A 342 9.08 -18.48 13.42
CA VAL A 342 10.38 -18.88 13.97
C VAL A 342 10.99 -20.04 13.17
N ARG A 343 10.20 -21.06 12.79
CA ARG A 343 10.68 -22.17 11.94
C ARG A 343 11.15 -21.67 10.58
N GLU A 344 10.38 -20.77 9.94
CA GLU A 344 10.75 -20.20 8.64
C GLU A 344 12.05 -19.37 8.75
N LEU A 345 12.16 -18.49 9.76
CA LEU A 345 13.35 -17.68 9.96
C LEU A 345 14.59 -18.50 10.33
N LYS A 346 14.46 -19.57 11.15
CA LYS A 346 15.54 -20.52 11.42
C LYS A 346 16.05 -21.16 10.14
N SER A 347 15.14 -21.61 9.27
CA SER A 347 15.49 -22.24 8.00
C SER A 347 16.15 -21.28 7.00
N ILE A 348 15.65 -20.03 6.90
CA ILE A 348 16.09 -19.08 5.86
C ILE A 348 17.30 -18.25 6.31
N MET A 349 17.35 -17.86 7.59
CA MET A 349 18.33 -16.92 8.13
C MET A 349 19.33 -17.57 9.11
N ASN A 350 19.21 -18.87 9.34
CA ASN A 350 20.05 -19.60 10.31
C ASN A 350 20.01 -18.98 11.72
N ILE A 351 18.82 -18.62 12.18
CA ILE A 351 18.61 -18.13 13.55
C ILE A 351 18.72 -19.31 14.51
N LYS A 352 19.53 -19.16 15.57
CA LYS A 352 19.81 -20.24 16.54
C LYS A 352 19.00 -20.11 17.83
N GLY A 353 18.65 -18.88 18.21
CA GLY A 353 17.95 -18.58 19.44
C GLY A 353 16.44 -18.72 19.37
N ILE A 354 15.80 -18.29 20.46
CA ILE A 354 14.36 -18.03 20.57
C ILE A 354 14.14 -16.50 20.60
N PRO A 355 12.97 -16.00 20.18
CA PRO A 355 12.70 -14.58 20.26
C PRO A 355 12.64 -14.11 21.73
N ALA A 356 13.38 -13.05 22.03
CA ALA A 356 13.33 -12.38 23.33
C ALA A 356 12.07 -11.50 23.46
N PHE A 357 11.44 -11.17 22.33
CA PHE A 357 10.25 -10.34 22.28
C PHE A 357 9.38 -10.76 21.09
N SER A 358 8.07 -10.70 21.26
CA SER A 358 7.10 -10.95 20.19
C SER A 358 5.90 -10.01 20.29
N HIS A 359 5.38 -9.63 19.12
CA HIS A 359 4.12 -8.91 19.00
C HIS A 359 3.42 -9.33 17.71
N ILE A 360 2.10 -9.48 17.75
CA ILE A 360 1.27 -9.85 16.61
C ILE A 360 0.25 -8.74 16.34
N SER A 361 0.22 -8.26 15.10
CA SER A 361 -0.80 -7.33 14.62
C SER A 361 -1.61 -8.00 13.52
N ARG A 362 -2.93 -8.13 13.73
CA ARG A 362 -3.85 -8.77 12.78
C ARG A 362 -4.65 -7.73 12.02
N TRP A 363 -4.70 -7.92 10.70
CA TRP A 363 -5.52 -7.16 9.78
C TRP A 363 -6.43 -8.15 9.04
N GLU A 364 -7.66 -8.29 9.50
CA GLU A 364 -8.66 -9.18 8.86
C GLU A 364 -8.95 -8.74 7.42
N ARG A 365 -8.85 -7.45 7.16
CA ARG A 365 -9.02 -6.80 5.86
C ARG A 365 -7.88 -5.80 5.67
N ALA A 366 -6.77 -6.26 5.06
CA ALA A 366 -5.55 -5.47 5.03
C ALA A 366 -5.49 -4.48 3.85
N ILE A 367 -5.31 -4.97 2.64
CA ILE A 367 -4.99 -4.13 1.47
C ILE A 367 -6.01 -4.39 0.35
N PRO A 368 -6.67 -3.35 -0.20
CA PRO A 368 -7.61 -3.54 -1.31
C PRO A 368 -6.92 -4.10 -2.54
N GLN A 369 -7.52 -5.11 -3.14
CA GLN A 369 -7.01 -5.78 -4.32
C GLN A 369 -7.63 -5.17 -5.57
N TYR A 370 -6.80 -4.64 -6.45
CA TYR A 370 -7.21 -4.08 -7.73
C TYR A 370 -7.28 -5.18 -8.79
N HIS A 371 -8.31 -6.05 -8.67
CA HIS A 371 -8.55 -7.15 -9.62
C HIS A 371 -8.94 -6.63 -11.00
N LEU A 372 -9.01 -7.52 -12.00
CA LEU A 372 -9.58 -7.20 -13.31
C LEU A 372 -10.96 -6.56 -13.13
N GLY A 373 -11.23 -5.50 -13.91
CA GLY A 373 -12.48 -4.72 -13.79
C GLY A 373 -12.45 -3.62 -12.75
N HIS A 374 -11.40 -3.47 -11.93
CA HIS A 374 -11.30 -2.42 -10.91
C HIS A 374 -11.45 -1.00 -11.48
N LEU A 375 -10.94 -0.75 -12.68
CA LEU A 375 -11.09 0.55 -13.36
C LEU A 375 -12.55 0.85 -13.70
N SER A 376 -13.39 -0.17 -13.94
CA SER A 376 -14.84 0.02 -14.09
C SER A 376 -15.48 0.50 -12.79
N ILE A 377 -15.04 -0.01 -11.63
CA ILE A 377 -15.52 0.46 -10.32
C ILE A 377 -15.12 1.93 -10.12
N VAL A 378 -13.87 2.30 -10.46
CA VAL A 378 -13.43 3.70 -10.39
C VAL A 378 -14.30 4.61 -11.25
N LYS A 379 -14.64 4.18 -12.49
CA LYS A 379 -15.54 4.94 -13.36
C LYS A 379 -16.94 5.07 -12.77
N GLN A 380 -17.47 4.02 -12.13
CA GLN A 380 -18.76 4.10 -11.42
C GLN A 380 -18.71 5.12 -10.26
N MET A 381 -17.60 5.18 -9.51
CA MET A 381 -17.39 6.20 -8.48
C MET A 381 -17.43 7.62 -9.06
N GLU A 382 -16.77 7.86 -10.19
CA GLU A 382 -16.78 9.15 -10.87
C GLU A 382 -18.21 9.55 -11.30
N GLN A 383 -18.94 8.64 -11.91
CA GLN A 383 -20.34 8.86 -12.30
C GLN A 383 -21.26 9.12 -11.11
N PHE A 384 -21.01 8.47 -9.97
CA PHE A 384 -21.73 8.70 -8.72
C PHE A 384 -21.45 10.10 -8.18
N GLU A 385 -20.18 10.53 -8.14
CA GLU A 385 -19.77 11.83 -7.68
C GLU A 385 -20.31 12.97 -8.59
N ASP A 386 -20.43 12.74 -9.90
CA ASP A 386 -21.07 13.68 -10.83
C ASP A 386 -22.57 13.81 -10.55
N ARG A 387 -23.26 12.72 -10.22
CA ARG A 387 -24.69 12.70 -9.91
C ARG A 387 -25.01 13.29 -8.52
N PHE A 388 -24.15 13.04 -7.54
CA PHE A 388 -24.27 13.55 -6.17
C PHE A 388 -23.17 14.57 -5.89
N ALA A 389 -23.21 15.70 -6.62
CA ALA A 389 -22.22 16.77 -6.52
C ALA A 389 -22.03 17.20 -5.06
N GLY A 390 -20.79 17.20 -4.58
CA GLY A 390 -20.42 17.45 -3.18
C GLY A 390 -20.22 16.21 -2.33
N LEU A 391 -20.53 14.99 -2.82
CA LEU A 391 -20.19 13.73 -2.13
C LEU A 391 -19.03 13.05 -2.84
N PHE A 392 -17.91 12.88 -2.14
CA PHE A 392 -16.66 12.37 -2.69
C PHE A 392 -16.24 11.07 -1.99
N LEU A 393 -15.78 10.11 -2.80
CA LEU A 393 -15.21 8.83 -2.32
C LEU A 393 -13.68 8.89 -2.35
N SER A 394 -13.05 8.70 -1.20
CA SER A 394 -11.59 8.70 -1.04
C SER A 394 -11.13 7.52 -0.20
N GLY A 395 -9.96 6.97 -0.53
CA GLY A 395 -9.40 5.84 0.21
C GLY A 395 -8.37 5.09 -0.62
N ASN A 396 -7.69 4.13 0.01
CA ASN A 396 -6.67 3.32 -0.64
C ASN A 396 -7.22 2.33 -1.69
N TYR A 397 -8.52 2.23 -1.83
CA TYR A 397 -9.18 1.46 -2.91
C TYR A 397 -9.31 2.26 -4.23
N ARG A 398 -8.79 3.49 -4.28
CA ARG A 398 -8.84 4.37 -5.45
C ARG A 398 -7.49 5.07 -5.63
N GLY A 399 -6.84 4.87 -6.78
CA GLY A 399 -5.64 5.63 -7.19
C GLY A 399 -4.32 5.22 -6.54
N GLY A 400 -4.26 4.15 -5.76
CA GLY A 400 -3.05 3.60 -5.17
C GLY A 400 -3.16 3.31 -3.68
N ILE A 401 -2.39 2.33 -3.22
CA ILE A 401 -2.46 1.80 -1.85
C ILE A 401 -1.37 2.34 -0.92
N ALA A 402 -0.31 2.92 -1.49
CA ALA A 402 0.80 3.42 -0.70
C ALA A 402 0.44 4.75 0.01
N VAL A 403 1.09 5.02 1.15
CA VAL A 403 0.88 6.27 1.91
C VAL A 403 1.01 7.51 1.01
N GLY A 404 2.03 7.54 0.14
CA GLY A 404 2.22 8.65 -0.81
C GLY A 404 1.09 8.77 -1.83
N ASP A 405 0.55 7.65 -2.32
CA ASP A 405 -0.58 7.65 -3.24
C ASP A 405 -1.85 8.16 -2.53
N CYS A 406 -2.07 7.75 -1.25
CA CYS A 406 -3.18 8.24 -0.44
C CYS A 406 -3.11 9.76 -0.22
N VAL A 407 -1.92 10.31 0.06
CA VAL A 407 -1.75 11.77 0.23
C VAL A 407 -2.04 12.51 -1.07
N ILE A 408 -1.56 12.03 -2.22
CA ILE A 408 -1.88 12.61 -3.54
C ILE A 408 -3.39 12.62 -3.79
N ASN A 409 -4.06 11.49 -3.55
CA ASN A 409 -5.50 11.37 -3.76
C ASN A 409 -6.30 12.23 -2.78
N SER A 410 -5.84 12.37 -1.54
CA SER A 410 -6.47 13.24 -0.55
C SER A 410 -6.40 14.71 -0.97
N GLU A 411 -5.24 15.16 -1.46
CA GLU A 411 -5.07 16.52 -2.00
C GLU A 411 -6.01 16.79 -3.17
N LEU A 412 -6.06 15.89 -4.16
CA LEU A 412 -6.97 16.01 -5.30
C LEU A 412 -8.44 16.03 -4.88
N THR A 413 -8.82 15.22 -3.90
CA THR A 413 -10.20 15.18 -3.39
C THR A 413 -10.54 16.46 -2.63
N ALA A 414 -9.64 16.98 -1.80
CA ALA A 414 -9.81 18.24 -1.08
C ALA A 414 -9.98 19.42 -2.05
N GLN A 415 -9.16 19.51 -3.10
CA GLN A 415 -9.29 20.56 -4.13
C GLN A 415 -10.64 20.49 -4.85
N ARG A 416 -11.16 19.29 -5.14
CA ARG A 416 -12.50 19.11 -5.74
C ARG A 416 -13.61 19.57 -4.79
N ALA A 417 -13.49 19.25 -3.50
CA ALA A 417 -14.45 19.67 -2.48
C ALA A 417 -14.45 21.20 -2.30
N ILE A 418 -13.27 21.82 -2.23
CA ILE A 418 -13.11 23.29 -2.14
C ILE A 418 -13.73 23.98 -3.37
N LYS A 419 -13.46 23.46 -4.57
CA LYS A 419 -14.06 24.01 -5.80
C LYS A 419 -15.58 23.91 -5.80
N HIS A 420 -16.12 22.78 -5.32
CA HIS A 420 -17.58 22.60 -5.19
C HIS A 420 -18.18 23.63 -4.23
N LEU A 421 -17.59 23.82 -3.05
CA LEU A 421 -18.06 24.78 -2.04
C LEU A 421 -17.99 26.24 -2.54
N ALA A 422 -16.94 26.61 -3.29
CA ALA A 422 -16.81 27.94 -3.89
C ALA A 422 -17.92 28.21 -4.90
N ASN A 423 -18.31 27.22 -5.72
CA ASN A 423 -19.39 27.38 -6.69
C ASN A 423 -20.75 27.58 -6.01
N ILE A 424 -21.05 26.87 -4.93
CA ILE A 424 -22.29 27.08 -4.14
C ILE A 424 -22.32 28.49 -3.53
N GLY A 425 -21.19 28.95 -3.00
CA GLY A 425 -21.09 30.30 -2.42
C GLY A 425 -21.39 31.43 -3.42
N THR A 426 -21.03 31.25 -4.68
CA THR A 426 -21.34 32.23 -5.75
C THR A 426 -22.81 32.22 -6.21
N GLU A 427 -23.49 31.06 -6.15
CA GLU A 427 -24.92 30.94 -6.47
C GLU A 427 -25.83 31.56 -5.40
N ILE A 428 -25.38 31.67 -4.14
CA ILE A 428 -26.16 32.29 -3.04
C ILE A 428 -26.05 33.83 -3.07
N THR A 429 -25.02 34.37 -3.70
CA THR A 429 -24.74 35.79 -3.78
C THR A 429 -25.20 36.44 -5.10
N ALA A 430 -25.72 35.69 -6.05
CA ALA A 430 -26.29 36.13 -7.32
C ALA A 430 -27.82 36.03 -7.27
#